data_06e8ef35b5c00811afb030399a1696d0
#
_entry.id   06e8ef35b5c00811afb030399a1696d0
#
_cell.length_a   1.000
_cell.length_b   1.000
_cell.length_c   1.000
_cell.angle_alpha   90.00
_cell.angle_beta   90.00
_cell.angle_gamma   90.00
#
_symmetry.space_group_name_H-M   'P 1'
#
loop_
_entity.id
_entity.type
_entity.pdbx_description
1 polymer ?
#
loop_
_entity_poly.entity_id
_entity_poly.type
_entity_poly.pdbx_seq_one_letter_code
_entity_poly.pdbx_strand_id
1 'polypeptide(L)'
;MALDPKVWGPHYWFFLHTIALTYPILPNEVMRKKYYDFIQNLPLFLPIPEIGNEFSKMIDRYPVTPYLESRQDFIRWMHFIHNKINVSLDLPEKTLEETMTEYYEHYKPKAVKDAEERKRREKIVFIIGIIIILIAAAYLYNK
;
A
#
# COMPACT_ATOMS: atom_id res chain seq x y z
N MET A 1 19.54 2.93 18.34
CA MET A 1 19.21 3.05 16.90
C MET A 1 17.71 3.26 16.80
N ALA A 2 17.25 4.41 16.30
CA ALA A 2 15.83 4.65 16.13
C ALA A 2 15.33 3.85 14.91
N LEU A 3 14.18 3.15 15.04
CA LEU A 3 13.57 2.40 13.95
C LEU A 3 12.81 3.38 13.03
N ASP A 4 13.26 3.53 11.78
CA ASP A 4 12.65 4.43 10.81
C ASP A 4 11.31 3.86 10.30
N PRO A 5 10.17 4.56 10.50
CA PRO A 5 8.86 4.14 9.99
C PRO A 5 8.80 3.96 8.46
N LYS A 6 9.62 4.69 7.72
CA LYS A 6 9.72 4.54 6.25
C LYS A 6 10.28 3.19 5.83
N VAL A 7 11.05 2.53 6.71
CA VAL A 7 11.61 1.21 6.45
C VAL A 7 10.63 0.10 6.86
N TRP A 8 10.18 0.09 8.11
CA TRP A 8 9.33 -1.00 8.61
C TRP A 8 7.84 -0.85 8.21
N GLY A 9 7.34 0.37 8.05
CA GLY A 9 5.92 0.63 7.77
C GLY A 9 5.37 -0.10 6.55
N PRO A 10 6.03 -0.05 5.36
CA PRO A 10 5.59 -0.81 4.18
C PRO A 10 5.47 -2.32 4.44
N HIS A 11 6.33 -2.91 5.26
CA HIS A 11 6.27 -4.34 5.60
C HIS A 11 5.09 -4.66 6.52
N TYR A 12 4.77 -3.78 7.47
CA TYR A 12 3.57 -3.92 8.30
C TYR A 12 2.30 -3.81 7.45
N TRP A 13 2.22 -2.86 6.52
CA TRP A 13 1.08 -2.73 5.63
C TRP A 13 0.93 -3.92 4.69
N PHE A 14 2.02 -4.44 4.14
CA PHE A 14 1.99 -5.68 3.36
C PHE A 14 1.40 -6.84 4.18
N PHE A 15 1.87 -7.04 5.40
CA PHE A 15 1.38 -8.06 6.32
C PHE A 15 -0.11 -7.86 6.66
N LEU A 16 -0.53 -6.64 6.99
CA LEU A 16 -1.91 -6.33 7.36
C LEU A 16 -2.88 -6.53 6.17
N HIS A 17 -2.50 -6.14 4.96
CA HIS A 17 -3.27 -6.43 3.75
C HIS A 17 -3.34 -7.93 3.48
N THR A 18 -2.26 -8.68 3.72
CA THR A 18 -2.29 -10.16 3.62
C THR A 18 -3.32 -10.76 4.58
N ILE A 19 -3.35 -10.30 5.84
CA ILE A 19 -4.34 -10.73 6.83
C ILE A 19 -5.78 -10.43 6.36
N ALA A 20 -6.01 -9.23 5.81
CA ALA A 20 -7.34 -8.86 5.31
C ALA A 20 -7.77 -9.70 4.10
N LEU A 21 -6.86 -9.94 3.16
CA LEU A 21 -7.10 -10.75 1.96
C LEU A 21 -7.35 -12.24 2.27
N THR A 22 -6.79 -12.74 3.37
CA THR A 22 -6.95 -14.13 3.81
C THR A 22 -8.07 -14.32 4.85
N TYR A 23 -8.75 -13.24 5.25
CA TYR A 23 -9.90 -13.31 6.14
C TYR A 23 -10.99 -14.23 5.57
N PRO A 24 -11.71 -15.03 6.37
CA PRO A 24 -12.80 -15.88 5.87
C PRO A 24 -13.87 -15.09 5.11
N ILE A 25 -14.43 -15.67 4.05
CA ILE A 25 -15.55 -15.06 3.30
C ILE A 25 -16.79 -14.94 4.20
N LEU A 26 -17.06 -16.01 4.96
CA LEU A 26 -18.14 -16.11 5.93
C LEU A 26 -17.54 -16.45 7.31
N PRO A 27 -17.11 -15.46 8.08
CA PRO A 27 -16.49 -15.68 9.38
C PRO A 27 -17.56 -16.07 10.42
N ASN A 28 -17.24 -17.01 11.29
CA ASN A 28 -18.03 -17.28 12.49
C ASN A 28 -17.67 -16.31 13.62
N GLU A 29 -18.43 -16.33 14.72
CA GLU A 29 -18.21 -15.44 15.88
C GLU A 29 -16.80 -15.57 16.47
N VAL A 30 -16.28 -16.81 16.54
CA VAL A 30 -14.94 -17.06 17.08
C VAL A 30 -13.88 -16.37 16.21
N MET A 31 -13.99 -16.46 14.88
CA MET A 31 -13.08 -15.81 13.96
C MET A 31 -13.19 -14.29 14.06
N ARG A 32 -14.41 -13.74 14.05
CA ARG A 32 -14.63 -12.30 14.24
C ARG A 32 -13.97 -11.80 15.52
N LYS A 33 -14.17 -12.51 16.64
CA LYS A 33 -13.53 -12.14 17.92
C LYS A 33 -12.01 -12.18 17.84
N LYS A 34 -11.41 -13.20 17.22
CA LYS A 34 -9.95 -13.33 17.10
C LYS A 34 -9.34 -12.18 16.29
N TYR A 35 -9.99 -11.79 15.18
CA TYR A 35 -9.52 -10.68 14.35
C TYR A 35 -9.78 -9.33 15.04
N TYR A 36 -10.88 -9.17 15.75
CA TYR A 36 -11.10 -8.03 16.63
C TYR A 36 -9.97 -7.89 17.65
N ASP A 37 -9.70 -8.95 18.41
CA ASP A 37 -8.63 -8.98 19.43
C ASP A 37 -7.26 -8.66 18.80
N PHE A 38 -6.97 -9.20 17.61
CA PHE A 38 -5.76 -8.88 16.85
C PHE A 38 -5.63 -7.40 16.55
N ILE A 39 -6.67 -6.78 15.98
CA ILE A 39 -6.65 -5.34 15.63
C ILE A 39 -6.52 -4.48 16.90
N GLN A 40 -7.24 -4.80 17.96
CA GLN A 40 -7.19 -4.06 19.23
C GLN A 40 -5.81 -4.13 19.90
N ASN A 41 -5.10 -5.23 19.75
CA ASN A 41 -3.77 -5.40 20.32
C ASN A 41 -2.63 -4.94 19.39
N LEU A 42 -2.90 -4.71 18.10
CA LEU A 42 -1.88 -4.33 17.12
C LEU A 42 -1.03 -3.11 17.56
N PRO A 43 -1.60 -2.04 18.17
CA PRO A 43 -0.82 -0.89 18.63
C PRO A 43 0.35 -1.25 19.54
N LEU A 44 0.22 -2.31 20.36
CA LEU A 44 1.26 -2.77 21.30
C LEU A 44 2.48 -3.36 20.59
N PHE A 45 2.32 -3.79 19.33
CA PHE A 45 3.35 -4.43 18.52
C PHE A 45 3.99 -3.49 17.51
N LEU A 46 3.57 -2.21 17.49
CA LEU A 46 4.23 -1.22 16.65
C LEU A 46 5.54 -0.78 17.29
N PRO A 47 6.64 -0.65 16.50
CA PRO A 47 7.98 -0.44 17.03
C PRO A 47 8.19 0.88 17.79
N ILE A 48 7.31 1.85 17.56
CA ILE A 48 7.38 3.20 18.14
C ILE A 48 6.11 3.46 18.95
N PRO A 49 6.20 3.62 20.29
CA PRO A 49 5.03 3.78 21.16
C PRO A 49 4.10 4.93 20.79
N GLU A 50 4.63 6.04 20.31
CA GLU A 50 3.86 7.21 19.87
C GLU A 50 2.98 6.86 18.66
N ILE A 51 3.51 6.11 17.70
CA ILE A 51 2.76 5.61 16.54
C ILE A 51 1.69 4.60 16.99
N GLY A 52 2.04 3.72 17.93
CA GLY A 52 1.07 2.80 18.54
C GLY A 52 -0.10 3.53 19.19
N ASN A 53 0.16 4.57 19.96
CA ASN A 53 -0.86 5.38 20.62
C ASN A 53 -1.76 6.11 19.61
N GLU A 54 -1.20 6.67 18.53
CA GLU A 54 -2.00 7.30 17.47
C GLU A 54 -2.83 6.27 16.70
N PHE A 55 -2.28 5.09 16.44
CA PHE A 55 -3.04 3.99 15.83
C PHE A 55 -4.18 3.52 16.74
N SER A 56 -3.96 3.42 18.05
CA SER A 56 -5.01 3.10 19.03
C SER A 56 -6.17 4.09 18.96
N LYS A 57 -5.90 5.40 19.02
CA LYS A 57 -6.92 6.45 18.88
C LYS A 57 -7.68 6.34 17.56
N MET A 58 -7.01 5.94 16.49
CA MET A 58 -7.62 5.79 15.18
C MET A 58 -8.59 4.61 15.12
N ILE A 59 -8.22 3.44 15.65
CA ILE A 59 -9.14 2.29 15.70
C ILE A 59 -10.29 2.46 16.68
N ASP A 60 -10.12 3.28 17.73
CA ASP A 60 -11.21 3.71 18.62
C ASP A 60 -12.21 4.60 17.88
N ARG A 61 -11.71 5.54 17.08
CA ARG A 61 -12.54 6.44 16.26
C ARG A 61 -13.23 5.74 15.09
N TYR A 62 -12.59 4.72 14.52
CA TYR A 62 -13.05 3.97 13.37
C TYR A 62 -13.05 2.47 13.68
N PRO A 63 -13.97 1.98 14.52
CA PRO A 63 -13.93 0.61 15.02
C PRO A 63 -14.08 -0.42 13.89
N VAL A 64 -13.31 -1.52 14.00
CA VAL A 64 -13.30 -2.59 13.00
C VAL A 64 -14.56 -3.47 13.05
N THR A 65 -15.25 -3.51 14.19
CA THR A 65 -16.36 -4.45 14.47
C THR A 65 -17.38 -4.56 13.34
N PRO A 66 -17.93 -3.45 12.77
CA PRO A 66 -18.93 -3.54 11.70
C PRO A 66 -18.39 -4.14 10.39
N TYR A 67 -17.08 -4.20 10.23
CA TYR A 67 -16.41 -4.65 9.02
C TYR A 67 -15.88 -6.09 9.10
N LEU A 68 -16.15 -6.78 10.22
CA LEU A 68 -15.77 -8.19 10.41
C LEU A 68 -16.86 -9.17 9.95
N GLU A 69 -17.92 -8.71 9.29
CA GLU A 69 -19.00 -9.55 8.78
C GLU A 69 -18.60 -10.28 7.48
N SER A 70 -17.70 -9.72 6.68
CA SER A 70 -17.19 -10.35 5.46
C SER A 70 -15.73 -9.99 5.19
N ARG A 71 -15.06 -10.82 4.36
CA ARG A 71 -13.71 -10.52 3.86
C ARG A 71 -13.68 -9.18 3.13
N GLN A 72 -14.69 -8.90 2.31
CA GLN A 72 -14.73 -7.70 1.50
C GLN A 72 -14.80 -6.44 2.36
N ASP A 73 -15.60 -6.47 3.42
CA ASP A 73 -15.73 -5.33 4.32
C ASP A 73 -14.45 -5.12 5.13
N PHE A 74 -13.81 -6.20 5.57
CA PHE A 74 -12.53 -6.10 6.29
C PHE A 74 -11.40 -5.56 5.41
N ILE A 75 -11.34 -5.95 4.11
CA ILE A 75 -10.39 -5.36 3.14
C ILE A 75 -10.64 -3.85 2.99
N ARG A 76 -11.91 -3.43 2.85
CA ARG A 76 -12.26 -2.00 2.73
C ARG A 76 -11.86 -1.21 3.97
N TRP A 77 -12.13 -1.75 5.15
CA TRP A 77 -11.74 -1.13 6.41
C TRP A 77 -10.22 -1.00 6.53
N MET A 78 -9.47 -2.06 6.23
CA MET A 78 -8.00 -2.05 6.28
C MET A 78 -7.42 -0.99 5.33
N HIS A 79 -7.95 -0.90 4.11
CA HIS A 79 -7.58 0.13 3.14
C HIS A 79 -7.93 1.54 3.65
N PHE A 80 -9.12 1.72 4.23
CA PHE A 80 -9.53 2.99 4.80
C PHE A 80 -8.58 3.46 5.92
N ILE A 81 -8.25 2.59 6.86
CA ILE A 81 -7.30 2.90 7.95
C ILE A 81 -5.91 3.22 7.38
N HIS A 82 -5.44 2.48 6.38
CA HIS A 82 -4.17 2.77 5.70
C HIS A 82 -4.16 4.20 5.13
N ASN A 83 -5.22 4.61 4.44
CA ASN A 83 -5.33 5.98 3.93
C ASN A 83 -5.40 7.04 5.04
N LYS A 84 -6.07 6.75 6.17
CA LYS A 84 -6.06 7.68 7.31
C LYS A 84 -4.65 7.87 7.89
N ILE A 85 -3.86 6.82 7.94
CA ILE A 85 -2.44 6.91 8.32
C ILE A 85 -1.64 7.68 7.26
N ASN A 86 -1.84 7.42 5.96
CA ASN A 86 -1.17 8.17 4.90
C ASN A 86 -1.43 9.69 5.06
N VAL A 87 -2.69 10.09 5.21
CA VAL A 87 -3.05 11.50 5.42
C VAL A 87 -2.39 12.09 6.66
N SER A 88 -2.30 11.35 7.77
CA SER A 88 -1.63 11.83 8.98
C SER A 88 -0.12 11.99 8.83
N LEU A 89 0.46 11.40 7.78
CA LEU A 89 1.88 11.48 7.42
C LEU A 89 2.14 12.39 6.21
N ASP A 90 1.16 13.21 5.81
CA ASP A 90 1.21 14.06 4.61
C ASP A 90 1.47 13.28 3.31
N LEU A 91 1.04 12.00 3.27
CA LEU A 91 1.09 11.17 2.09
C LEU A 91 -0.27 11.17 1.35
N PRO A 92 -0.29 11.00 0.03
CA PRO A 92 -1.53 10.96 -0.74
C PRO A 92 -2.39 9.74 -0.38
N GLU A 93 -3.70 9.93 -0.40
CA GLU A 93 -4.64 8.80 -0.39
C GLU A 93 -4.53 8.01 -1.69
N LYS A 94 -4.71 6.69 -1.60
CA LYS A 94 -4.72 5.77 -2.73
C LYS A 94 -6.11 5.18 -2.91
N THR A 95 -6.48 4.83 -4.12
CA THR A 95 -7.65 4.01 -4.38
C THR A 95 -7.40 2.57 -3.91
N LEU A 96 -8.48 1.80 -3.70
CA LEU A 96 -8.34 0.38 -3.37
C LEU A 96 -7.64 -0.39 -4.49
N GLU A 97 -7.90 -0.04 -5.75
CA GLU A 97 -7.26 -0.64 -6.92
C GLU A 97 -5.74 -0.40 -6.93
N GLU A 98 -5.30 0.83 -6.67
CA GLU A 98 -3.87 1.17 -6.56
C GLU A 98 -3.21 0.39 -5.42
N THR A 99 -3.85 0.34 -4.25
CA THR A 99 -3.33 -0.40 -3.09
C THR A 99 -3.21 -1.90 -3.39
N MET A 100 -4.20 -2.50 -4.05
CA MET A 100 -4.15 -3.91 -4.43
C MET A 100 -3.13 -4.18 -5.54
N THR A 101 -3.00 -3.26 -6.49
CA THR A 101 -1.97 -3.36 -7.54
C THR A 101 -0.57 -3.36 -6.93
N GLU A 102 -0.27 -2.44 -6.02
CA GLU A 102 1.01 -2.41 -5.29
C GLU A 102 1.23 -3.68 -4.48
N TYR A 103 0.20 -4.19 -3.79
CA TYR A 103 0.30 -5.43 -3.05
C TYR A 103 0.68 -6.61 -3.95
N TYR A 104 0.00 -6.78 -5.09
CA TYR A 104 0.27 -7.89 -6.01
C TYR A 104 1.57 -7.73 -6.81
N GLU A 105 2.14 -6.52 -6.92
CA GLU A 105 3.47 -6.32 -7.48
C GLU A 105 4.55 -7.13 -6.75
N HIS A 106 4.39 -7.38 -5.44
CA HIS A 106 5.31 -8.21 -4.67
C HIS A 106 5.35 -9.67 -5.16
N TYR A 107 4.26 -10.17 -5.74
CA TYR A 107 4.12 -11.54 -6.24
C TYR A 107 4.53 -11.71 -7.71
N LYS A 108 4.78 -10.62 -8.44
CA LYS A 108 5.24 -10.75 -9.83
C LYS A 108 6.58 -11.44 -9.89
N PRO A 109 6.74 -12.47 -10.76
CA PRO A 109 8.02 -13.13 -10.98
C PRO A 109 9.10 -12.13 -11.42
N LYS A 110 10.34 -12.33 -10.97
CA LYS A 110 11.46 -11.45 -11.31
C LYS A 110 11.62 -11.29 -12.83
N ALA A 111 11.48 -12.37 -13.59
CA ALA A 111 11.57 -12.33 -15.04
C ALA A 111 10.54 -11.38 -15.69
N VAL A 112 9.33 -11.28 -15.11
CA VAL A 112 8.28 -10.36 -15.59
C VAL A 112 8.67 -8.93 -15.27
N LYS A 113 9.13 -8.65 -14.03
CA LYS A 113 9.60 -7.31 -13.61
C LYS A 113 10.76 -6.83 -14.49
N ASP A 114 11.76 -7.70 -14.72
CA ASP A 114 12.91 -7.38 -15.57
C ASP A 114 12.50 -7.09 -17.02
N ALA A 115 11.49 -7.82 -17.55
CA ALA A 115 10.95 -7.58 -18.89
C ALA A 115 10.18 -6.25 -18.99
N GLU A 116 9.38 -5.92 -17.98
CA GLU A 116 8.64 -4.64 -17.89
C GLU A 116 9.62 -3.45 -17.80
N GLU A 117 10.67 -3.57 -16.97
CA GLU A 117 11.70 -2.54 -16.87
C GLU A 117 12.46 -2.33 -18.18
N ARG A 118 12.81 -3.41 -18.88
CA ARG A 118 13.46 -3.32 -20.18
C ARG A 118 12.61 -2.59 -21.20
N LYS A 119 11.33 -2.96 -21.34
CA LYS A 119 10.37 -2.26 -22.22
C LYS A 119 10.24 -0.79 -21.86
N ARG A 120 10.21 -0.46 -20.58
CA ARG A 120 10.15 0.94 -20.12
C ARG A 120 11.41 1.71 -20.51
N ARG A 121 12.60 1.13 -20.34
CA ARG A 121 13.87 1.73 -20.77
C ARG A 121 13.92 1.95 -22.28
N GLU A 122 13.54 0.95 -23.06
CA GLU A 122 13.47 1.04 -24.53
C GLU A 122 12.54 2.20 -24.97
N LYS A 123 11.36 2.32 -24.34
CA LYS A 123 10.42 3.41 -24.61
C LYS A 123 11.02 4.79 -24.27
N ILE A 124 11.72 4.92 -23.14
CA ILE A 124 12.39 6.17 -22.74
C ILE A 124 13.48 6.53 -23.74
N VAL A 125 14.33 5.59 -24.12
CA VAL A 125 15.40 5.78 -25.12
C VAL A 125 14.82 6.24 -26.46
N PHE A 126 13.72 5.62 -26.89
CA PHE A 126 13.02 5.99 -28.12
C PHE A 126 12.48 7.43 -28.06
N ILE A 127 11.84 7.83 -26.97
CA ILE A 127 11.33 9.20 -26.76
C ILE A 127 12.50 10.20 -26.76
N ILE A 128 13.58 9.93 -26.06
CA ILE A 128 14.77 10.78 -26.04
C ILE A 128 15.34 10.93 -27.46
N GLY A 129 15.41 9.86 -28.22
CA GLY A 129 15.84 9.89 -29.63
C GLY A 129 14.99 10.82 -30.49
N ILE A 130 13.65 10.75 -30.36
CA ILE A 130 12.72 11.66 -31.07
C ILE A 130 13.00 13.12 -30.67
N ILE A 131 13.14 13.40 -29.36
CA ILE A 131 13.40 14.76 -28.88
C ILE A 131 14.70 15.31 -29.47
N ILE A 132 15.77 14.52 -29.52
CA ILE A 132 17.05 14.93 -30.11
C ILE A 132 16.89 15.26 -31.60
N ILE A 133 16.16 14.44 -32.35
CA ILE A 133 15.92 14.66 -33.79
C ILE A 133 15.13 15.94 -33.98
N LEU A 134 14.09 16.21 -33.19
CA LEU A 134 13.28 17.45 -33.27
C LEU A 134 14.12 18.69 -32.96
N ILE A 135 14.98 18.64 -31.94
CA ILE A 135 15.90 19.73 -31.60
C ILE A 135 16.86 19.99 -32.75
N ALA A 136 17.46 18.95 -33.34
CA ALA A 136 18.36 19.09 -34.46
C ALA A 136 17.66 19.68 -35.70
N ALA A 137 16.44 19.23 -36.02
CA ALA A 137 15.63 19.76 -37.10
C ALA A 137 15.28 21.26 -36.89
N ALA A 138 14.87 21.63 -35.67
CA ALA A 138 14.58 23.01 -35.31
C ALA A 138 15.84 23.92 -35.44
N TYR A 139 16.99 23.42 -35.00
CA TYR A 139 18.25 24.14 -35.14
C TYR A 139 18.62 24.38 -36.61
N LEU A 140 18.46 23.37 -37.47
CA LEU A 140 18.75 23.48 -38.91
C LEU A 140 17.77 24.42 -39.63
N TYR A 141 16.51 24.46 -39.22
CA TYR A 141 15.49 25.32 -39.77
C TYR A 141 15.72 26.81 -39.43
N ASN A 142 16.28 27.11 -38.28
CA ASN A 142 16.54 28.47 -37.81
C ASN A 142 17.91 29.04 -38.25
N LYS A 143 18.67 28.29 -39.04
CA LYS A 143 19.97 28.68 -39.54
C LYS A 143 19.90 29.11 -41.02
#